data_b733c8cc8f264e7a827ddcbadd9d332d
#
_entry.id   b733c8cc8f264e7a827ddcbadd9d332d
#
_cell.length_a   1.000
_cell.length_b   1.000
_cell.length_c   1.000
_cell.angle_alpha   90.00
_cell.angle_beta   90.00
_cell.angle_gamma   90.00
#
_symmetry.space_group_name_H-M   'P 1'
#
loop_
_entity.id
_entity.type
_entity.pdbx_description
1 polymer ?
#
loop_
_entity_poly.entity_id
_entity_poly.type
_entity_poly.pdbx_seq_one_letter_code
_entity_poly.pdbx_strand_id
1 'polypeptide(L)'
;MIKNNALCDFKNLPSFSSFKIEDVRPAIKYLIEQAENTIEQVSSQCESTWEDTVEPITAAVDRLGRAWGQVGHLNSVVNTEDLRVIYNDLLPEVSDFYSRLSQNKEIYQSFNNVYDAKGPNKLNGERIKLLENELRDYRLSGVGLNEREQKTYQELSKKLASLSAKFSDNVLDATDQYTLNITDFDRLKGLPDAIIAEAKSKAKSMHKTGWSFTLKAPCWVPFMESCIDRGLRQEMYRAYVTRASDCGAPEYDNSKIIIDILGARCKKAKLLGFDSFAHLSFATKMAVEPKRALDLMTELSLKARSRAESEYEILKDYTCTIIH
;
A
#
# COMPACT_ATOMS: atom_id res chain seq x y z
N MET A 1 28.91 0.55 13.07
CA MET A 1 28.16 -0.07 11.96
C MET A 1 27.05 0.85 11.42
N ILE A 2 26.27 1.56 12.22
CA ILE A 2 25.12 2.37 11.75
C ILE A 2 25.50 3.67 11.00
N LYS A 3 26.66 4.28 11.32
CA LYS A 3 27.11 5.55 10.68
C LYS A 3 27.27 5.50 9.15
N ASN A 4 27.42 4.32 8.56
CA ASN A 4 27.59 4.14 7.11
C ASN A 4 26.43 3.36 6.47
N ASN A 5 25.32 3.18 7.18
CA ASN A 5 24.15 2.49 6.68
C ASN A 5 23.31 3.44 5.79
N ALA A 6 23.09 3.06 4.53
CA ALA A 6 22.37 3.89 3.56
C ALA A 6 20.94 4.24 4.00
N LEU A 7 20.29 3.36 4.79
CA LEU A 7 18.95 3.59 5.34
C LEU A 7 18.92 4.65 6.45
N CYS A 8 20.08 5.03 6.99
CA CYS A 8 20.23 6.06 8.03
C CYS A 8 20.81 7.38 7.50
N ASP A 9 20.99 7.53 6.19
CA ASP A 9 21.32 8.81 5.55
C ASP A 9 20.04 9.58 5.22
N PHE A 10 19.74 10.60 6.05
CA PHE A 10 18.54 11.44 5.89
C PHE A 10 18.84 12.80 5.26
N LYS A 11 20.08 13.08 4.85
CA LYS A 11 20.50 14.37 4.27
C LYS A 11 20.23 14.45 2.78
N ASN A 12 20.29 13.31 2.09
CA ASN A 12 20.20 13.19 0.66
C ASN A 12 18.98 12.40 0.22
N LEU A 13 18.78 12.26 -1.09
CA LEU A 13 17.83 11.32 -1.66
C LEU A 13 18.22 9.87 -1.29
N PRO A 14 17.25 8.95 -1.22
CA PRO A 14 17.51 7.55 -0.93
C PRO A 14 18.57 6.95 -1.86
N SER A 15 19.63 6.38 -1.29
CA SER A 15 20.73 5.78 -2.04
C SER A 15 20.49 4.30 -2.30
N PHE A 16 19.58 3.97 -3.23
CA PHE A 16 19.22 2.59 -3.57
C PHE A 16 20.40 1.77 -4.11
N SER A 17 21.39 2.42 -4.76
CA SER A 17 22.60 1.75 -5.23
C SER A 17 23.53 1.26 -4.12
N SER A 18 23.41 1.84 -2.92
CA SER A 18 24.20 1.49 -1.73
C SER A 18 23.42 0.63 -0.74
N PHE A 19 22.17 0.28 -1.08
CA PHE A 19 21.31 -0.55 -0.24
C PHE A 19 21.87 -1.97 -0.13
N LYS A 20 21.90 -2.50 1.09
CA LYS A 20 22.28 -3.88 1.38
C LYS A 20 21.24 -4.52 2.28
N ILE A 21 20.89 -5.76 1.98
CA ILE A 21 19.86 -6.50 2.74
C ILE A 21 20.27 -6.71 4.20
N GLU A 22 21.54 -7.00 4.44
CA GLU A 22 22.10 -7.18 5.78
C GLU A 22 22.03 -5.93 6.67
N ASP A 23 21.93 -4.75 6.06
CA ASP A 23 21.83 -3.46 6.75
C ASP A 23 20.40 -3.13 7.24
N VAL A 24 19.37 -3.82 6.71
CA VAL A 24 17.95 -3.52 7.00
C VAL A 24 17.63 -3.72 8.47
N ARG A 25 17.86 -4.93 9.00
CA ARG A 25 17.51 -5.26 10.39
C ARG A 25 18.23 -4.37 11.42
N PRO A 26 19.56 -4.15 11.33
CA PRO A 26 20.24 -3.24 12.23
C PRO A 26 19.72 -1.80 12.17
N ALA A 27 19.42 -1.27 10.96
CA ALA A 27 18.93 0.09 10.80
C ALA A 27 17.55 0.28 11.42
N ILE A 28 16.60 -0.60 11.09
CA ILE A 28 15.22 -0.48 11.59
C ILE A 28 15.15 -0.63 13.10
N LYS A 29 15.85 -1.60 13.69
CA LYS A 29 15.92 -1.75 15.15
C LYS A 29 16.52 -0.54 15.84
N TYR A 30 17.62 -0.01 15.31
CA TYR A 30 18.23 1.21 15.82
C TYR A 30 17.28 2.41 15.77
N LEU A 31 16.55 2.59 14.67
CA LEU A 31 15.64 3.72 14.51
C LEU A 31 14.40 3.60 15.42
N ILE A 32 13.90 2.39 15.66
CA ILE A 32 12.86 2.14 16.66
C ILE A 32 13.37 2.52 18.05
N GLU A 33 14.55 2.04 18.45
CA GLU A 33 15.15 2.35 19.75
C GLU A 33 15.37 3.87 19.93
N GLN A 34 15.87 4.56 18.90
CA GLN A 34 16.05 6.01 18.97
C GLN A 34 14.71 6.75 19.11
N ALA A 35 13.66 6.29 18.43
CA ALA A 35 12.33 6.88 18.55
C ALA A 35 11.73 6.62 19.95
N GLU A 36 11.87 5.42 20.49
CA GLU A 36 11.42 5.08 21.85
C GLU A 36 12.14 5.91 22.91
N ASN A 37 13.46 6.05 22.81
CA ASN A 37 14.25 6.90 23.74
C ASN A 37 13.81 8.37 23.65
N THR A 38 13.52 8.88 22.46
CA THR A 38 13.01 10.25 22.28
C THR A 38 11.63 10.42 22.92
N ILE A 39 10.73 9.46 22.74
CA ILE A 39 9.40 9.44 23.36
C ILE A 39 9.50 9.46 24.88
N GLU A 40 10.35 8.61 25.47
CA GLU A 40 10.58 8.54 26.91
C GLU A 40 11.13 9.86 27.47
N GLN A 41 12.11 10.45 26.79
CA GLN A 41 12.67 11.75 27.18
C GLN A 41 11.60 12.85 27.16
N VAL A 42 10.79 12.92 26.11
CA VAL A 42 9.71 13.93 26.01
C VAL A 42 8.63 13.68 27.05
N SER A 43 8.22 12.44 27.30
CA SER A 43 7.20 12.12 28.31
C SER A 43 7.64 12.48 29.73
N SER A 44 8.94 12.56 30.00
CA SER A 44 9.49 12.94 31.31
C SER A 44 9.56 14.47 31.56
N GLN A 45 9.25 15.30 30.55
CA GLN A 45 9.36 16.76 30.64
C GLN A 45 8.11 17.38 31.29
N CYS A 46 8.32 18.44 32.08
CA CYS A 46 7.22 19.15 32.74
C CYS A 46 6.53 20.19 31.83
N GLU A 47 7.25 20.75 30.87
CA GLU A 47 6.73 21.76 29.94
C GLU A 47 6.70 21.22 28.53
N SER A 48 5.60 21.50 27.81
CA SER A 48 5.41 21.08 26.42
C SER A 48 5.53 22.30 25.50
N THR A 49 6.62 22.37 24.74
CA THR A 49 6.82 23.34 23.66
C THR A 49 6.89 22.66 22.31
N TRP A 50 6.81 23.42 21.23
CA TRP A 50 7.00 22.86 19.89
C TRP A 50 8.40 22.23 19.76
N GLU A 51 9.42 22.97 20.15
CA GLU A 51 10.83 22.64 19.99
C GLU A 51 11.25 21.44 20.85
N ASP A 52 10.70 21.32 22.06
CA ASP A 52 11.07 20.27 23.01
C ASP A 52 10.17 19.03 22.94
N THR A 53 8.98 19.17 22.34
CA THR A 53 7.96 18.09 22.34
C THR A 53 7.66 17.58 20.94
N VAL A 54 7.13 18.45 20.06
CA VAL A 54 6.58 18.05 18.77
C VAL A 54 7.70 17.74 17.78
N GLU A 55 8.65 18.64 17.64
CA GLU A 55 9.75 18.53 16.68
C GLU A 55 10.64 17.29 16.90
N PRO A 56 11.11 16.95 18.13
CA PRO A 56 11.90 15.75 18.36
C PRO A 56 11.17 14.46 18.03
N ILE A 57 9.90 14.32 18.43
CA ILE A 57 9.10 13.13 18.16
C ILE A 57 8.84 12.99 16.66
N THR A 58 8.37 14.05 16.00
CA THR A 58 8.09 13.99 14.56
C THR A 58 9.35 13.70 13.74
N ALA A 59 10.51 14.27 14.12
CA ALA A 59 11.78 13.98 13.46
C ALA A 59 12.25 12.53 13.65
N ALA A 60 12.08 11.95 14.84
CA ALA A 60 12.44 10.56 15.09
C ALA A 60 11.55 9.58 14.32
N VAL A 61 10.24 9.84 14.30
CA VAL A 61 9.24 9.05 13.57
C VAL A 61 9.43 9.17 12.05
N ASP A 62 9.75 10.38 11.53
CA ASP A 62 10.07 10.59 10.12
C ASP A 62 11.27 9.75 9.67
N ARG A 63 12.34 9.71 10.46
CA ARG A 63 13.53 8.89 10.14
C ARG A 63 13.18 7.41 10.01
N LEU A 64 12.44 6.87 10.96
CA LEU A 64 11.98 5.48 10.89
C LEU A 64 11.07 5.27 9.66
N GLY A 65 10.12 6.17 9.43
CA GLY A 65 9.19 6.11 8.29
C GLY A 65 9.92 6.14 6.95
N ARG A 66 10.92 7.00 6.79
CA ARG A 66 11.74 7.09 5.57
C ARG A 66 12.56 5.83 5.33
N ALA A 67 13.20 5.28 6.36
CA ALA A 67 13.96 4.04 6.25
C ALA A 67 13.05 2.86 5.92
N TRP A 68 11.93 2.70 6.64
CA TRP A 68 10.96 1.62 6.39
C TRP A 68 10.29 1.73 5.03
N GLY A 69 9.99 2.96 4.57
CA GLY A 69 9.46 3.22 3.24
C GLY A 69 10.39 2.77 2.11
N GLN A 70 11.71 2.94 2.27
CA GLN A 70 12.70 2.43 1.31
C GLN A 70 12.70 0.90 1.25
N VAL A 71 12.65 0.24 2.42
CA VAL A 71 12.58 -1.23 2.49
C VAL A 71 11.30 -1.75 1.85
N GLY A 72 10.15 -1.14 2.15
CA GLY A 72 8.86 -1.50 1.56
C GLY A 72 8.82 -1.28 0.06
N HIS A 73 9.40 -0.19 -0.44
CA HIS A 73 9.52 0.06 -1.88
C HIS A 73 10.34 -1.03 -2.58
N LEU A 74 11.52 -1.33 -2.08
CA LEU A 74 12.37 -2.38 -2.65
C LEU A 74 11.71 -3.76 -2.57
N ASN A 75 11.02 -4.07 -1.49
CA ASN A 75 10.23 -5.30 -1.38
C ASN A 75 9.16 -5.39 -2.47
N SER A 76 8.53 -4.27 -2.85
CA SER A 76 7.48 -4.24 -3.87
C SER A 76 7.99 -4.35 -5.31
N VAL A 77 9.21 -3.83 -5.62
CA VAL A 77 9.72 -3.73 -6.99
C VAL A 77 10.85 -4.72 -7.32
N VAL A 78 11.70 -5.05 -6.35
CA VAL A 78 12.81 -6.01 -6.51
C VAL A 78 12.40 -7.41 -6.05
N ASN A 79 11.71 -7.49 -4.92
CA ASN A 79 11.03 -8.69 -4.39
C ASN A 79 11.92 -9.95 -4.34
N THR A 80 13.16 -9.82 -3.87
CA THR A 80 13.99 -11.00 -3.63
C THR A 80 13.48 -11.78 -2.41
N GLU A 81 13.70 -13.09 -2.39
CA GLU A 81 13.28 -13.96 -1.28
C GLU A 81 13.86 -13.50 0.06
N ASP A 82 15.17 -13.20 0.10
CA ASP A 82 15.85 -12.71 1.31
C ASP A 82 15.26 -11.41 1.84
N LEU A 83 14.94 -10.45 0.93
CA LEU A 83 14.36 -9.17 1.33
C LEU A 83 12.93 -9.36 1.86
N ARG A 84 12.14 -10.23 1.21
CA ARG A 84 10.77 -10.57 1.65
C ARG A 84 10.76 -11.18 3.05
N VAL A 85 11.69 -12.09 3.35
CA VAL A 85 11.84 -12.71 4.68
C VAL A 85 12.13 -11.62 5.72
N ILE A 86 13.13 -10.77 5.49
CA ILE A 86 13.49 -9.70 6.44
C ILE A 86 12.36 -8.69 6.61
N TYR A 87 11.67 -8.31 5.52
CA TYR A 87 10.53 -7.41 5.58
C TYR A 87 9.39 -7.99 6.43
N ASN A 88 9.00 -9.23 6.18
CA ASN A 88 7.93 -9.89 6.91
C ASN A 88 8.26 -10.12 8.40
N ASP A 89 9.52 -10.37 8.73
CA ASP A 89 9.98 -10.49 10.11
C ASP A 89 9.91 -9.16 10.88
N LEU A 90 10.25 -8.03 10.22
CA LEU A 90 10.26 -6.71 10.86
C LEU A 90 8.90 -6.01 10.85
N LEU A 91 8.00 -6.38 9.94
CA LEU A 91 6.67 -5.76 9.82
C LEU A 91 5.87 -5.77 11.14
N PRO A 92 5.85 -6.86 11.93
CA PRO A 92 5.19 -6.86 13.23
C PRO A 92 5.83 -5.89 14.24
N GLU A 93 7.16 -5.79 14.28
CA GLU A 93 7.90 -4.89 15.20
C GLU A 93 7.58 -3.42 14.85
N VAL A 94 7.65 -3.05 13.58
CA VAL A 94 7.32 -1.70 13.11
C VAL A 94 5.84 -1.37 13.35
N SER A 95 4.94 -2.29 13.05
CA SER A 95 3.50 -2.11 13.28
C SER A 95 3.16 -1.95 14.77
N ASP A 96 3.85 -2.69 15.64
CA ASP A 96 3.69 -2.58 17.08
C ASP A 96 4.17 -1.22 17.61
N PHE A 97 5.34 -0.76 17.16
CA PHE A 97 5.86 0.56 17.50
C PHE A 97 4.86 1.67 17.16
N TYR A 98 4.37 1.73 15.91
CA TYR A 98 3.39 2.74 15.50
C TYR A 98 2.07 2.62 16.24
N SER A 99 1.62 1.40 16.56
CA SER A 99 0.40 1.18 17.34
C SER A 99 0.54 1.71 18.77
N ARG A 100 1.67 1.43 19.44
CA ARG A 100 1.95 1.94 20.80
C ARG A 100 2.08 3.45 20.81
N LEU A 101 2.81 4.03 19.85
CA LEU A 101 2.97 5.47 19.71
C LEU A 101 1.60 6.15 19.55
N SER A 102 0.80 5.69 18.60
CA SER A 102 -0.50 6.28 18.28
C SER A 102 -1.56 6.14 19.39
N GLN A 103 -1.30 5.32 20.41
CA GLN A 103 -2.13 5.14 21.59
C GLN A 103 -1.50 5.71 22.87
N ASN A 104 -0.35 6.39 22.76
CA ASN A 104 0.32 6.99 23.89
C ASN A 104 -0.44 8.24 24.38
N LYS A 105 -1.08 8.12 25.54
CA LYS A 105 -1.88 9.20 26.13
C LYS A 105 -1.05 10.38 26.59
N GLU A 106 0.18 10.16 27.05
CA GLU A 106 1.07 11.20 27.53
C GLU A 106 1.54 12.10 26.39
N ILE A 107 1.95 11.51 25.28
CA ILE A 107 2.30 12.25 24.05
C ILE A 107 1.10 12.98 23.48
N TYR A 108 -0.06 12.33 23.40
CA TYR A 108 -1.29 12.98 22.97
C TYR A 108 -1.61 14.22 23.83
N GLN A 109 -1.48 14.11 25.17
CA GLN A 109 -1.72 15.23 26.07
C GLN A 109 -0.67 16.33 25.89
N SER A 110 0.60 15.97 25.72
CA SER A 110 1.68 16.93 25.46
C SER A 110 1.45 17.70 24.15
N PHE A 111 1.00 17.03 23.10
CA PHE A 111 0.62 17.70 21.83
C PHE A 111 -0.60 18.61 21.98
N ASN A 112 -1.61 18.21 22.76
CA ASN A 112 -2.72 19.10 23.10
C ASN A 112 -2.26 20.33 23.87
N ASN A 113 -1.37 20.17 24.85
CA ASN A 113 -0.82 21.29 25.62
C ASN A 113 -0.11 22.30 24.70
N VAL A 114 0.70 21.82 23.75
CA VAL A 114 1.34 22.69 22.75
C VAL A 114 0.32 23.38 21.85
N TYR A 115 -0.74 22.68 21.43
CA TYR A 115 -1.79 23.22 20.58
C TYR A 115 -2.61 24.29 21.30
N ASP A 116 -2.93 24.09 22.59
CA ASP A 116 -3.73 24.98 23.41
C ASP A 116 -2.93 26.16 24.01
N ALA A 117 -1.60 26.10 23.97
CA ALA A 117 -0.71 27.13 24.51
C ALA A 117 -0.90 28.48 23.77
N LYS A 118 -1.76 29.36 24.33
CA LYS A 118 -2.05 30.71 23.82
C LYS A 118 -0.99 31.70 24.32
N GLY A 119 0.28 31.50 24.02
CA GLY A 119 1.38 32.36 24.45
C GLY A 119 1.89 33.30 23.35
N PRO A 120 2.88 34.18 23.67
CA PRO A 120 3.52 35.07 22.71
C PRO A 120 4.23 34.37 21.55
N ASN A 121 4.53 33.11 21.71
CA ASN A 121 5.06 32.23 20.65
C ASN A 121 3.91 31.53 19.91
N LYS A 122 3.02 32.30 19.31
CA LYS A 122 1.96 31.73 18.47
C LYS A 122 2.56 30.83 17.39
N LEU A 123 2.11 29.57 17.35
CA LEU A 123 2.43 28.67 16.28
C LEU A 123 2.01 29.28 14.93
N ASN A 124 2.82 29.12 13.92
CA ASN A 124 2.43 29.50 12.55
C ASN A 124 1.35 28.53 12.01
N GLY A 125 0.72 28.90 10.91
CA GLY A 125 -0.36 28.08 10.31
C GLY A 125 0.05 26.65 9.97
N GLU A 126 1.30 26.42 9.59
CA GLU A 126 1.83 25.10 9.25
C GLU A 126 1.95 24.21 10.49
N ARG A 127 2.51 24.74 11.58
CA ARG A 127 2.62 24.03 12.86
C ARG A 127 1.26 23.71 13.47
N ILE A 128 0.31 24.65 13.38
CA ILE A 128 -1.08 24.42 13.80
C ILE A 128 -1.67 23.28 12.99
N LYS A 129 -1.52 23.31 11.67
CA LYS A 129 -2.07 22.27 10.79
C LYS A 129 -1.47 20.90 11.03
N LEU A 130 -0.16 20.84 11.30
CA LEU A 130 0.50 19.59 11.69
C LEU A 130 -0.11 19.04 12.98
N LEU A 131 -0.23 19.86 14.04
CA LEU A 131 -0.83 19.43 15.30
C LEU A 131 -2.28 18.98 15.16
N GLU A 132 -3.10 19.71 14.39
CA GLU A 132 -4.48 19.28 14.10
C GLU A 132 -4.54 17.88 13.47
N ASN A 133 -3.64 17.62 12.52
CA ASN A 133 -3.55 16.31 11.87
C ASN A 133 -3.10 15.22 12.85
N GLU A 134 -2.01 15.47 13.61
CA GLU A 134 -1.50 14.53 14.59
C GLU A 134 -2.55 14.20 15.67
N LEU A 135 -3.17 15.22 16.27
CA LEU A 135 -4.22 15.06 17.29
C LEU A 135 -5.45 14.31 16.75
N ARG A 136 -5.83 14.56 15.49
CA ARG A 136 -6.87 13.79 14.81
C ARG A 136 -6.43 12.33 14.67
N ASP A 137 -5.21 12.08 14.22
CA ASP A 137 -4.71 10.74 13.92
C ASP A 137 -4.51 9.92 15.22
N TYR A 138 -4.09 10.53 16.32
CA TYR A 138 -4.13 9.93 17.66
C TYR A 138 -5.54 9.50 18.06
N ARG A 139 -6.55 10.35 17.84
CA ARG A 139 -7.96 10.01 18.13
C ARG A 139 -8.46 8.85 17.27
N LEU A 140 -8.14 8.86 15.98
CA LEU A 140 -8.49 7.79 15.05
C LEU A 140 -7.72 6.48 15.32
N SER A 141 -6.59 6.57 15.99
CA SER A 141 -5.80 5.41 16.45
C SER A 141 -6.26 4.85 17.79
N GLY A 142 -7.27 5.48 18.40
CA GLY A 142 -7.90 4.95 19.60
C GLY A 142 -7.23 5.38 20.91
N VAL A 143 -6.55 6.54 20.96
CA VAL A 143 -5.95 7.07 22.21
C VAL A 143 -7.00 7.25 23.32
N GLY A 144 -8.26 7.51 22.97
CA GLY A 144 -9.38 7.64 23.92
C GLY A 144 -10.00 6.32 24.38
N LEU A 145 -9.59 5.18 23.83
CA LEU A 145 -10.10 3.86 24.20
C LEU A 145 -9.62 3.45 25.59
N ASN A 146 -10.42 2.62 26.28
CA ASN A 146 -9.98 1.97 27.51
C ASN A 146 -8.95 0.86 27.20
N GLU A 147 -8.26 0.33 28.21
CA GLU A 147 -7.18 -0.66 28.03
C GLU A 147 -7.60 -1.91 27.26
N ARG A 148 -8.80 -2.43 27.53
CA ARG A 148 -9.36 -3.60 26.83
C ARG A 148 -9.62 -3.31 25.37
N GLU A 149 -10.19 -2.16 25.08
CA GLU A 149 -10.46 -1.69 23.71
C GLU A 149 -9.18 -1.39 22.94
N GLN A 150 -8.16 -0.79 23.58
CA GLN A 150 -6.85 -0.56 22.99
C GLN A 150 -6.19 -1.87 22.57
N LYS A 151 -6.23 -2.90 23.43
CA LYS A 151 -5.72 -4.22 23.10
C LYS A 151 -6.45 -4.83 21.89
N THR A 152 -7.78 -4.72 21.85
CA THR A 152 -8.57 -5.17 20.71
C THR A 152 -8.21 -4.41 19.42
N TYR A 153 -8.01 -3.09 19.52
CA TYR A 153 -7.58 -2.27 18.39
C TYR A 153 -6.21 -2.71 17.84
N GLN A 154 -5.24 -2.98 18.74
CA GLN A 154 -3.92 -3.48 18.36
C GLN A 154 -3.99 -4.83 17.66
N GLU A 155 -4.76 -5.78 18.21
CA GLU A 155 -4.98 -7.10 17.61
C GLU A 155 -5.60 -6.98 16.20
N LEU A 156 -6.62 -6.14 16.03
CA LEU A 156 -7.25 -5.88 14.74
C LEU A 156 -6.27 -5.23 13.75
N SER A 157 -5.44 -4.30 14.20
CA SER A 157 -4.45 -3.62 13.36
C SER A 157 -3.35 -4.58 12.88
N LYS A 158 -2.82 -5.42 13.76
CA LYS A 158 -1.86 -6.50 13.42
C LYS A 158 -2.48 -7.51 12.45
N LYS A 159 -3.71 -7.93 12.71
CA LYS A 159 -4.45 -8.85 11.82
C LYS A 159 -4.63 -8.24 10.42
N LEU A 160 -5.05 -6.98 10.33
CA LEU A 160 -5.22 -6.29 9.05
C LEU A 160 -3.91 -6.15 8.28
N ALA A 161 -2.80 -5.84 8.95
CA ALA A 161 -1.49 -5.74 8.31
C ALA A 161 -1.07 -7.11 7.72
N SER A 162 -1.18 -8.19 8.50
CA SER A 162 -0.86 -9.54 8.05
C SER A 162 -1.75 -10.02 6.89
N LEU A 163 -3.06 -9.78 6.98
CA LEU A 163 -3.99 -10.15 5.89
C LEU A 163 -3.73 -9.35 4.61
N SER A 164 -3.39 -8.06 4.73
CA SER A 164 -3.07 -7.22 3.58
C SER A 164 -1.78 -7.65 2.89
N ALA A 165 -0.75 -8.01 3.66
CA ALA A 165 0.49 -8.56 3.12
C ALA A 165 0.21 -9.89 2.38
N LYS A 166 -0.50 -10.82 3.02
CA LYS A 166 -0.85 -12.11 2.40
C LYS A 166 -1.70 -11.94 1.13
N PHE A 167 -2.64 -10.99 1.13
CA PHE A 167 -3.41 -10.66 -0.08
C PHE A 167 -2.51 -10.24 -1.24
N SER A 168 -1.57 -9.34 -0.96
CA SER A 168 -0.63 -8.83 -1.96
C SER A 168 0.32 -9.91 -2.47
N ASP A 169 0.86 -10.73 -1.57
CA ASP A 169 1.72 -11.86 -1.92
C ASP A 169 0.99 -12.85 -2.83
N ASN A 170 -0.25 -13.22 -2.51
CA ASN A 170 -1.04 -14.13 -3.33
C ASN A 170 -1.28 -13.58 -4.75
N VAL A 171 -1.57 -12.26 -4.90
CA VAL A 171 -1.73 -11.63 -6.21
C VAL A 171 -0.43 -11.64 -7.00
N LEU A 172 0.68 -11.35 -6.33
CA LEU A 172 2.01 -11.31 -6.94
C LEU A 172 2.42 -12.72 -7.41
N ASP A 173 2.31 -13.72 -6.54
CA ASP A 173 2.68 -15.09 -6.82
C ASP A 173 1.79 -15.69 -7.93
N ALA A 174 0.47 -15.46 -7.89
CA ALA A 174 -0.45 -15.86 -8.97
C ALA A 174 -0.10 -15.21 -10.32
N THR A 175 0.39 -13.97 -10.30
CA THR A 175 0.84 -13.26 -11.51
C THR A 175 2.16 -13.83 -12.05
N ASP A 176 3.10 -14.15 -11.16
CA ASP A 176 4.45 -14.61 -11.53
C ASP A 176 4.50 -16.08 -11.96
N GLN A 177 3.64 -16.91 -11.41
CA GLN A 177 3.60 -18.33 -11.74
C GLN A 177 2.91 -18.64 -13.06
N TYR A 178 2.00 -17.78 -13.52
CA TYR A 178 1.31 -18.05 -14.76
C TYR A 178 2.19 -17.78 -15.97
N THR A 179 2.18 -18.74 -16.90
CA THR A 179 2.79 -18.57 -18.22
C THR A 179 1.98 -19.29 -19.29
N LEU A 180 1.62 -18.57 -20.35
CA LEU A 180 1.08 -19.14 -21.58
C LEU A 180 2.22 -19.45 -22.54
N ASN A 181 2.46 -20.74 -22.81
CA ASN A 181 3.51 -21.16 -23.73
C ASN A 181 2.90 -21.51 -25.09
N ILE A 182 3.34 -20.82 -26.15
CA ILE A 182 2.87 -21.00 -27.52
C ILE A 182 4.03 -21.54 -28.36
N THR A 183 3.83 -22.61 -29.09
CA THR A 183 4.84 -23.23 -29.96
C THR A 183 4.61 -22.96 -31.44
N ASP A 184 3.40 -22.57 -31.82
CA ASP A 184 3.00 -22.24 -33.19
C ASP A 184 3.17 -20.73 -33.43
N PHE A 185 4.12 -20.38 -34.32
CA PHE A 185 4.41 -18.98 -34.66
C PHE A 185 3.24 -18.27 -35.38
N ASP A 186 2.45 -19.00 -36.17
CA ASP A 186 1.31 -18.40 -36.88
C ASP A 186 0.24 -17.83 -35.95
N ARG A 187 0.15 -18.32 -34.74
CA ARG A 187 -0.75 -17.82 -33.70
C ARG A 187 -0.30 -16.50 -33.05
N LEU A 188 0.97 -16.09 -33.31
CA LEU A 188 1.53 -14.84 -32.78
C LEU A 188 1.26 -13.63 -33.67
N LYS A 189 0.51 -13.79 -34.75
CA LYS A 189 0.16 -12.70 -35.66
C LYS A 189 -0.44 -11.51 -34.95
N GLY A 190 0.05 -10.33 -35.31
CA GLY A 190 -0.36 -9.04 -34.74
C GLY A 190 0.48 -8.59 -33.54
N LEU A 191 1.21 -9.50 -32.88
CA LEU A 191 2.05 -9.10 -31.76
C LEU A 191 3.29 -8.31 -32.23
N PRO A 192 3.71 -7.25 -31.51
CA PRO A 192 4.94 -6.52 -31.78
C PRO A 192 6.18 -7.42 -31.66
N ASP A 193 7.17 -7.23 -32.53
CA ASP A 193 8.42 -8.00 -32.55
C ASP A 193 9.16 -8.00 -31.20
N ALA A 194 9.15 -6.87 -30.49
CA ALA A 194 9.77 -6.74 -29.17
C ALA A 194 9.14 -7.71 -28.15
N ILE A 195 7.81 -7.83 -28.15
CA ILE A 195 7.07 -8.74 -27.26
C ILE A 195 7.34 -10.20 -27.62
N ILE A 196 7.42 -10.52 -28.93
CA ILE A 196 7.77 -11.88 -29.41
C ILE A 196 9.20 -12.23 -28.98
N ALA A 197 10.15 -11.29 -29.10
CA ALA A 197 11.54 -11.52 -28.70
C ALA A 197 11.68 -11.73 -27.18
N GLU A 198 10.97 -10.93 -26.37
CA GLU A 198 10.93 -11.09 -24.90
C GLU A 198 10.32 -12.45 -24.52
N ALA A 199 9.19 -12.82 -25.11
CA ALA A 199 8.54 -14.10 -24.86
C ALA A 199 9.41 -15.29 -25.23
N LYS A 200 10.21 -15.19 -26.31
CA LYS A 200 11.20 -16.20 -26.70
C LYS A 200 12.32 -16.33 -25.68
N SER A 201 12.84 -15.20 -25.19
CA SER A 201 13.86 -15.16 -24.14
C SER A 201 13.33 -15.78 -22.84
N LYS A 202 12.08 -15.47 -22.48
CA LYS A 202 11.41 -16.03 -21.30
C LYS A 202 11.24 -17.54 -21.43
N ALA A 203 10.78 -18.06 -22.58
CA ALA A 203 10.67 -19.49 -22.82
C ALA A 203 12.02 -20.20 -22.65
N LYS A 204 13.08 -19.60 -23.21
CA LYS A 204 14.45 -20.13 -23.08
C LYS A 204 14.91 -20.19 -21.62
N SER A 205 14.65 -19.15 -20.82
CA SER A 205 15.00 -19.13 -19.40
C SER A 205 14.25 -20.20 -18.58
N MET A 206 13.08 -20.62 -19.07
CA MET A 206 12.25 -21.67 -18.46
C MET A 206 12.51 -23.06 -19.06
N HIS A 207 13.52 -23.22 -19.93
CA HIS A 207 13.83 -24.47 -20.67
C HIS A 207 12.62 -24.98 -21.49
N LYS A 208 11.77 -24.06 -22.01
CA LYS A 208 10.62 -24.37 -22.86
C LYS A 208 10.92 -24.02 -24.32
N THR A 209 10.31 -24.76 -25.25
CA THR A 209 10.30 -24.43 -26.68
C THR A 209 9.19 -23.40 -26.97
N GLY A 210 9.38 -22.57 -28.01
CA GLY A 210 8.39 -21.58 -28.44
C GLY A 210 8.53 -20.25 -27.69
N TRP A 211 7.42 -19.68 -27.27
CA TRP A 211 7.28 -18.36 -26.68
C TRP A 211 6.44 -18.41 -25.41
N SER A 212 6.91 -17.84 -24.32
CA SER A 212 6.22 -17.83 -23.03
C SER A 212 5.78 -16.42 -22.65
N PHE A 213 4.48 -16.19 -22.57
CA PHE A 213 3.85 -14.93 -22.20
C PHE A 213 3.39 -14.96 -20.73
N THR A 214 3.51 -13.83 -20.04
CA THR A 214 3.19 -13.70 -18.62
C THR A 214 2.01 -12.73 -18.39
N LEU A 215 1.46 -12.71 -17.17
CA LEU A 215 0.42 -11.75 -16.78
C LEU A 215 0.99 -10.40 -16.31
N LYS A 216 2.30 -10.18 -16.38
CA LYS A 216 2.88 -8.87 -16.07
C LYS A 216 2.42 -7.82 -17.08
N ALA A 217 2.06 -6.63 -16.60
CA ALA A 217 1.47 -5.58 -17.42
C ALA A 217 2.25 -5.26 -18.71
N PRO A 218 3.60 -5.19 -18.72
CA PRO A 218 4.36 -4.94 -19.95
C PRO A 218 4.21 -6.04 -21.03
N CYS A 219 3.90 -7.26 -20.64
CA CYS A 219 3.63 -8.37 -21.54
C CYS A 219 2.13 -8.49 -21.87
N TRP A 220 1.28 -8.42 -20.84
CA TRP A 220 -0.15 -8.66 -20.96
C TRP A 220 -0.89 -7.58 -21.78
N VAL A 221 -0.58 -6.29 -21.55
CA VAL A 221 -1.27 -5.18 -22.26
C VAL A 221 -1.04 -5.25 -23.77
N PRO A 222 0.22 -5.26 -24.28
CA PRO A 222 0.42 -5.36 -25.73
C PRO A 222 -0.12 -6.66 -26.33
N PHE A 223 -0.10 -7.77 -25.57
CA PHE A 223 -0.68 -9.03 -26.02
C PHE A 223 -2.19 -8.89 -26.25
N MET A 224 -2.91 -8.31 -25.29
CA MET A 224 -4.36 -8.11 -25.39
C MET A 224 -4.77 -7.12 -26.49
N GLU A 225 -3.95 -6.09 -26.73
CA GLU A 225 -4.22 -5.07 -27.76
C GLU A 225 -3.93 -5.55 -29.17
N SER A 226 -2.92 -6.41 -29.36
CA SER A 226 -2.35 -6.66 -30.68
C SER A 226 -2.49 -8.10 -31.18
N CYS A 227 -2.63 -9.10 -30.31
CA CYS A 227 -2.75 -10.50 -30.74
C CYS A 227 -4.04 -10.70 -31.55
N ILE A 228 -3.93 -11.21 -32.80
CA ILE A 228 -5.09 -11.47 -33.65
C ILE A 228 -5.86 -12.71 -33.18
N ASP A 229 -5.18 -13.71 -32.64
CA ASP A 229 -5.83 -14.95 -32.16
C ASP A 229 -6.72 -14.67 -30.95
N ARG A 230 -8.03 -14.67 -31.19
CA ARG A 230 -9.06 -14.40 -30.17
C ARG A 230 -9.06 -15.45 -29.05
N GLY A 231 -8.74 -16.71 -29.38
CA GLY A 231 -8.68 -17.80 -28.40
C GLY A 231 -7.55 -17.57 -27.37
N LEU A 232 -6.37 -17.15 -27.85
CA LEU A 232 -5.26 -16.79 -26.99
C LEU A 232 -5.56 -15.57 -26.13
N ARG A 233 -6.21 -14.53 -26.69
CA ARG A 233 -6.65 -13.37 -25.88
C ARG A 233 -7.64 -13.78 -24.81
N GLN A 234 -8.60 -14.65 -25.12
CA GLN A 234 -9.58 -15.16 -24.15
C GLN A 234 -8.88 -15.93 -23.02
N GLU A 235 -7.91 -16.76 -23.33
CA GLU A 235 -7.13 -17.51 -22.32
C GLU A 235 -6.34 -16.57 -21.41
N MET A 236 -5.61 -15.62 -21.98
CA MET A 236 -4.86 -14.60 -21.23
C MET A 236 -5.77 -13.71 -20.40
N TYR A 237 -6.90 -13.28 -20.94
CA TYR A 237 -7.90 -12.49 -20.21
C TYR A 237 -8.44 -13.26 -19.01
N ARG A 238 -8.87 -14.51 -19.23
CA ARG A 238 -9.38 -15.35 -18.15
C ARG A 238 -8.34 -15.52 -17.04
N ALA A 239 -7.11 -15.89 -17.39
CA ALA A 239 -6.04 -16.03 -16.43
C ALA A 239 -5.80 -14.74 -15.62
N TYR A 240 -5.83 -13.58 -16.29
CA TYR A 240 -5.62 -12.28 -15.64
C TYR A 240 -6.74 -11.90 -14.67
N VAL A 241 -8.01 -12.07 -15.07
CA VAL A 241 -9.15 -11.62 -14.23
C VAL A 241 -9.51 -12.59 -13.12
N THR A 242 -9.06 -13.86 -13.21
CA THR A 242 -9.32 -14.89 -12.18
C THR A 242 -8.11 -15.14 -11.27
N ARG A 243 -6.99 -14.44 -11.47
CA ARG A 243 -5.83 -14.62 -10.59
C ARG A 243 -6.15 -14.28 -9.14
N ALA A 244 -5.61 -15.05 -8.23
CA ALA A 244 -5.82 -14.93 -6.78
C ALA A 244 -7.31 -14.88 -6.37
N SER A 245 -8.17 -15.60 -7.08
CA SER A 245 -9.60 -15.76 -6.78
C SER A 245 -9.99 -17.23 -6.70
N ASP A 246 -11.23 -17.49 -6.30
CA ASP A 246 -11.85 -18.83 -6.26
C ASP A 246 -11.95 -19.52 -7.62
N CYS A 247 -11.79 -18.76 -8.71
CA CYS A 247 -11.76 -19.27 -10.09
C CYS A 247 -10.31 -19.49 -10.61
N GLY A 248 -9.30 -19.17 -9.81
CA GLY A 248 -7.87 -19.32 -10.10
C GLY A 248 -7.23 -20.53 -9.44
N ALA A 249 -5.92 -20.43 -9.20
CA ALA A 249 -5.17 -21.46 -8.46
C ALA A 249 -5.52 -21.39 -6.96
N PRO A 250 -5.99 -22.51 -6.35
CA PRO A 250 -6.54 -22.50 -5.00
C PRO A 250 -5.56 -22.02 -3.91
N GLU A 251 -4.27 -22.25 -4.10
CA GLU A 251 -3.21 -21.84 -3.17
C GLU A 251 -3.09 -20.31 -3.01
N TYR A 252 -3.58 -19.55 -4.01
CA TYR A 252 -3.56 -18.08 -4.02
C TYR A 252 -4.92 -17.45 -3.81
N ASP A 253 -5.98 -18.23 -3.55
CA ASP A 253 -7.34 -17.71 -3.39
C ASP A 253 -7.44 -16.72 -2.23
N ASN A 254 -7.81 -15.47 -2.57
CA ASN A 254 -7.99 -14.37 -1.62
C ASN A 254 -9.44 -14.23 -1.10
N SER A 255 -10.38 -15.05 -1.52
CA SER A 255 -11.80 -14.89 -1.19
C SER A 255 -12.05 -14.85 0.32
N LYS A 256 -11.43 -15.76 1.07
CA LYS A 256 -11.52 -15.76 2.53
C LYS A 256 -10.79 -14.58 3.16
N ILE A 257 -9.64 -14.19 2.61
CA ILE A 257 -8.85 -13.05 3.08
C ILE A 257 -9.65 -11.76 2.95
N ILE A 258 -10.38 -11.57 1.84
CA ILE A 258 -11.27 -10.41 1.62
C ILE A 258 -12.33 -10.33 2.72
N ILE A 259 -13.02 -11.44 3.00
CA ILE A 259 -14.05 -11.49 4.06
C ILE A 259 -13.45 -11.16 5.43
N ASP A 260 -12.28 -11.72 5.74
CA ASP A 260 -11.59 -11.48 7.00
C ASP A 260 -11.14 -10.01 7.14
N ILE A 261 -10.63 -9.39 6.07
CA ILE A 261 -10.27 -7.96 6.02
C ILE A 261 -11.51 -7.10 6.25
N LEU A 262 -12.60 -7.35 5.52
CA LEU A 262 -13.85 -6.58 5.65
C LEU A 262 -14.43 -6.68 7.05
N GLY A 263 -14.43 -7.89 7.64
CA GLY A 263 -14.87 -8.12 9.01
C GLY A 263 -14.00 -7.39 10.05
N ALA A 264 -12.69 -7.40 9.89
CA ALA A 264 -11.78 -6.70 10.79
C ALA A 264 -11.90 -5.16 10.65
N ARG A 265 -12.05 -4.64 9.42
CA ARG A 265 -12.31 -3.21 9.15
C ARG A 265 -13.62 -2.73 9.79
N CYS A 266 -14.69 -3.54 9.68
CA CYS A 266 -15.98 -3.21 10.30
C CYS A 266 -15.85 -3.14 11.82
N LYS A 267 -15.20 -4.12 12.45
CA LYS A 267 -14.96 -4.14 13.91
C LYS A 267 -14.13 -2.95 14.36
N LYS A 268 -13.06 -2.61 13.62
CA LYS A 268 -12.20 -1.46 13.92
C LYS A 268 -12.96 -0.13 13.85
N ALA A 269 -13.80 0.07 12.82
CA ALA A 269 -14.62 1.26 12.67
C ALA A 269 -15.62 1.42 13.84
N LYS A 270 -16.33 0.35 14.19
CA LYS A 270 -17.28 0.36 15.32
C LYS A 270 -16.60 0.63 16.66
N LEU A 271 -15.41 0.07 16.88
CA LEU A 271 -14.63 0.31 18.08
C LEU A 271 -14.28 1.79 18.27
N LEU A 272 -14.07 2.52 17.17
CA LEU A 272 -13.79 3.96 17.15
C LEU A 272 -15.06 4.83 17.05
N GLY A 273 -16.27 4.24 17.13
CA GLY A 273 -17.54 4.97 17.09
C GLY A 273 -18.02 5.36 15.69
N PHE A 274 -17.47 4.79 14.62
CA PHE A 274 -17.90 5.04 13.25
C PHE A 274 -18.95 4.03 12.76
N ASP A 275 -19.93 4.48 11.98
CA ASP A 275 -20.95 3.64 11.38
C ASP A 275 -20.38 2.57 10.45
N SER A 276 -19.35 2.93 9.69
CA SER A 276 -18.66 2.02 8.77
C SER A 276 -17.18 2.37 8.61
N PHE A 277 -16.42 1.44 8.03
CA PHE A 277 -15.02 1.70 7.69
C PHE A 277 -14.87 2.82 6.64
N ALA A 278 -15.86 3.03 5.77
CA ALA A 278 -15.86 4.16 4.86
C ALA A 278 -15.86 5.49 5.62
N HIS A 279 -16.72 5.67 6.63
CA HIS A 279 -16.74 6.88 7.47
C HIS A 279 -15.41 7.08 8.19
N LEU A 280 -14.85 6.03 8.81
CA LEU A 280 -13.51 6.08 9.42
C LEU A 280 -12.45 6.52 8.40
N SER A 281 -12.44 5.91 7.21
CA SER A 281 -11.48 6.24 6.15
C SER A 281 -11.63 7.66 5.62
N PHE A 282 -12.84 8.22 5.61
CA PHE A 282 -13.12 9.57 5.13
C PHE A 282 -12.78 10.66 6.16
N ALA A 283 -12.63 10.34 7.44
CA ALA A 283 -12.26 11.30 8.48
C ALA A 283 -10.95 12.06 8.21
N THR A 284 -10.03 11.48 7.40
CA THR A 284 -8.77 12.10 7.00
C THR A 284 -8.77 12.63 5.56
N LYS A 285 -9.88 12.52 4.82
CA LYS A 285 -9.97 12.89 3.42
C LYS A 285 -10.67 14.25 3.23
N MET A 286 -10.34 14.95 2.15
CA MET A 286 -10.92 16.25 1.79
C MET A 286 -12.43 16.18 1.63
N ALA A 287 -13.00 15.08 1.17
CA ALA A 287 -14.45 14.93 1.01
C ALA A 287 -15.20 14.82 2.34
N VAL A 288 -14.51 14.50 3.44
CA VAL A 288 -15.00 14.36 4.81
C VAL A 288 -16.02 13.22 4.98
N GLU A 289 -17.00 13.10 4.09
CA GLU A 289 -18.08 12.11 4.16
C GLU A 289 -18.17 11.23 2.89
N PRO A 290 -18.43 9.92 3.03
CA PRO A 290 -18.60 9.01 1.90
C PRO A 290 -19.70 9.44 0.92
N LYS A 291 -20.81 9.99 1.44
CA LYS A 291 -21.93 10.47 0.62
C LYS A 291 -21.50 11.53 -0.38
N ARG A 292 -20.66 12.48 0.02
CA ARG A 292 -20.18 13.56 -0.85
C ARG A 292 -19.39 13.04 -2.04
N ALA A 293 -18.57 12.00 -1.82
CA ALA A 293 -17.83 11.35 -2.90
C ALA A 293 -18.76 10.57 -3.84
N LEU A 294 -19.76 9.86 -3.30
CA LEU A 294 -20.76 9.15 -4.10
C LEU A 294 -21.60 10.11 -4.94
N ASP A 295 -22.04 11.23 -4.37
CA ASP A 295 -22.81 12.25 -5.07
C ASP A 295 -22.02 12.82 -6.26
N LEU A 296 -20.71 13.13 -6.06
CA LEU A 296 -19.83 13.60 -7.12
C LEU A 296 -19.67 12.54 -8.23
N MET A 297 -19.40 11.28 -7.88
CA MET A 297 -19.26 10.19 -8.86
C MET A 297 -20.56 9.96 -9.65
N THR A 298 -21.70 10.04 -8.97
CA THR A 298 -23.02 9.90 -9.59
C THR A 298 -23.27 11.06 -10.56
N GLU A 299 -23.00 12.29 -10.18
CA GLU A 299 -23.14 13.47 -11.04
C GLU A 299 -22.26 13.36 -12.29
N LEU A 300 -20.99 12.98 -12.13
CA LEU A 300 -20.07 12.78 -13.25
C LEU A 300 -20.54 11.66 -14.18
N SER A 301 -20.99 10.54 -13.63
CA SER A 301 -21.54 9.42 -14.40
C SER A 301 -22.75 9.83 -15.24
N LEU A 302 -23.69 10.56 -14.64
CA LEU A 302 -24.87 11.05 -15.35
C LEU A 302 -24.50 12.03 -16.48
N LYS A 303 -23.58 12.96 -16.24
CA LYS A 303 -23.11 13.91 -17.26
C LYS A 303 -22.32 13.26 -18.39
N ALA A 304 -21.56 12.21 -18.11
CA ALA A 304 -20.75 11.51 -19.11
C ALA A 304 -21.56 10.50 -19.94
N ARG A 305 -22.71 10.03 -19.44
CA ARG A 305 -23.43 8.89 -19.99
C ARG A 305 -23.83 9.07 -21.46
N SER A 306 -24.45 10.19 -21.82
CA SER A 306 -24.92 10.41 -23.20
C SER A 306 -23.74 10.42 -24.20
N ARG A 307 -22.61 10.97 -23.80
CA ARG A 307 -21.38 10.96 -24.62
C ARG A 307 -20.83 9.55 -24.77
N ALA A 308 -20.76 8.78 -23.68
CA ALA A 308 -20.30 7.40 -23.70
C ALA A 308 -21.21 6.49 -24.57
N GLU A 309 -22.52 6.68 -24.50
CA GLU A 309 -23.47 5.97 -25.35
C GLU A 309 -23.26 6.30 -26.84
N SER A 310 -23.05 7.59 -27.18
CA SER A 310 -22.74 8.00 -28.56
C SER A 310 -21.43 7.40 -29.07
N GLU A 311 -20.39 7.41 -28.26
CA GLU A 311 -19.07 6.83 -28.59
C GLU A 311 -19.17 5.29 -28.75
N TYR A 312 -19.96 4.63 -27.92
CA TYR A 312 -20.22 3.20 -28.04
C TYR A 312 -20.89 2.83 -29.36
N GLU A 313 -21.91 3.58 -29.82
CA GLU A 313 -22.55 3.34 -31.11
C GLU A 313 -21.57 3.57 -32.28
N ILE A 314 -20.71 4.60 -32.22
CA ILE A 314 -19.64 4.81 -33.22
C ILE A 314 -18.70 3.61 -33.29
N LEU A 315 -18.28 3.07 -32.18
CA LEU A 315 -17.41 1.90 -32.13
C LEU A 315 -18.09 0.65 -32.66
N LYS A 316 -19.38 0.49 -32.38
CA LYS A 316 -20.20 -0.63 -32.88
C LYS A 316 -20.36 -0.58 -34.41
N ASP A 317 -20.68 0.59 -34.95
CA ASP A 317 -20.78 0.80 -36.39
C ASP A 317 -19.47 0.57 -37.12
N TYR A 318 -18.35 1.06 -36.54
CA TYR A 318 -17.00 0.81 -37.05
C TYR A 318 -16.68 -0.68 -37.07
N THR A 319 -17.02 -1.41 -36.00
CA THR A 319 -16.79 -2.85 -35.90
C THR A 319 -17.58 -3.62 -36.96
N CYS A 320 -18.84 -3.24 -37.22
CA CYS A 320 -19.67 -3.85 -38.26
C CYS A 320 -19.05 -3.62 -39.65
N THR A 321 -18.41 -2.49 -39.91
CA THR A 321 -17.77 -2.17 -41.21
C THR A 321 -16.49 -2.97 -41.48
N ILE A 322 -15.77 -3.41 -40.42
CA ILE A 322 -14.50 -4.17 -40.56
C ILE A 322 -14.76 -5.68 -40.69
N ILE A 323 -15.84 -6.20 -40.09
CA ILE A 323 -16.14 -7.64 -40.04
C ILE A 323 -16.87 -8.12 -41.28
N HIS A 324 -17.34 -7.21 -42.13
CA HIS A 324 -17.91 -7.49 -43.47
C HIS A 324 -16.89 -7.20 -44.57
#